data_12043f310f86bbd5f1054a447459a314
#
_entry.id   12043f310f86bbd5f1054a447459a314
#
_cell.length_a   1.000
_cell.length_b   1.000
_cell.length_c   1.000
_cell.angle_alpha   90.00
_cell.angle_beta   90.00
_cell.angle_gamma   90.00
#
_symmetry.space_group_name_H-M   'P 1'
#
loop_
_entity.id
_entity.type
_entity.pdbx_description
1 polymer ?
#
loop_
_entity_poly.entity_id
_entity_poly.type
_entity_poly.pdbx_seq_one_letter_code
_entity_poly.pdbx_strand_id
1 'polypeptide(L)'
;STSKYSEYVTRSWKHLVPVPSRMANLDRIAQLLCAYDVVGLQEVDAGSLRSGFVNQVKYLADNAGFNYVFDQSNRKIGMISQHGNALLSRIQPAAITEYKLPGLIPGRGVLEVRFGAGANALHVLILHMALGRRGRLRQFEFLAELVREYGYVIVMGDLNCGSDSPEMKALLAAARLRDPSPGLFTFPSWQPDRQLDHILVSSSI
;
A
#
# COMPACT_ATOMS: atom_id res chain seq x y z
N SER A 1 0.11 31.00 -0.43
CA SER A 1 0.00 29.53 -0.25
C SER A 1 1.35 28.79 -0.43
N THR A 2 2.43 29.50 -0.72
CA THR A 2 3.80 28.96 -0.91
C THR A 2 4.54 28.62 0.39
N SER A 3 4.10 29.15 1.53
CA SER A 3 4.77 28.94 2.83
C SER A 3 4.64 27.53 3.40
N LYS A 4 3.56 26.79 3.08
CA LYS A 4 3.33 25.42 3.58
C LYS A 4 4.17 24.35 2.87
N TYR A 5 4.55 24.56 1.61
CA TYR A 5 5.44 23.66 0.89
C TYR A 5 6.89 23.72 1.37
N SER A 6 7.35 24.94 1.79
CA SER A 6 8.69 25.09 2.35
C SER A 6 8.83 24.43 3.73
N GLU A 7 7.78 24.40 4.54
CA GLU A 7 7.76 23.66 5.81
C GLU A 7 7.86 22.15 5.62
N TYR A 8 7.31 21.62 4.51
CA TYR A 8 7.41 20.19 4.20
C TYR A 8 8.85 19.79 3.84
N VAL A 9 9.55 20.62 3.09
CA VAL A 9 10.96 20.39 2.72
C VAL A 9 11.91 20.55 3.91
N THR A 10 11.68 21.55 4.77
CA THR A 10 12.53 21.81 5.95
C THR A 10 12.29 20.83 7.10
N ARG A 11 11.12 20.20 7.20
CA ARG A 11 10.86 19.11 8.16
C ARG A 11 11.48 17.78 7.75
N SER A 12 11.90 17.60 6.50
CA SER A 12 12.54 16.37 6.01
C SER A 12 13.81 15.98 6.78
N TRP A 13 14.51 16.94 7.36
CA TRP A 13 15.72 16.67 8.15
C TRP A 13 15.47 16.05 9.53
N LYS A 14 14.24 16.17 10.07
CA LYS A 14 13.84 15.54 11.33
C LYS A 14 13.62 14.02 11.21
N HIS A 15 13.71 13.47 10.02
CA HIS A 15 13.55 12.04 9.76
C HIS A 15 14.82 11.20 9.98
N LEU A 16 15.92 11.82 10.40
CA LEU A 16 17.23 11.15 10.55
C LEU A 16 17.53 10.60 11.95
N VAL A 17 16.70 10.89 12.96
CA VAL A 17 16.93 10.43 14.34
C VAL A 17 15.67 9.71 14.83
N PRO A 18 15.78 8.57 15.57
CA PRO A 18 14.65 7.95 16.24
C PRO A 18 14.16 8.90 17.35
N VAL A 19 13.13 9.69 17.03
CA VAL A 19 12.54 10.64 17.98
C VAL A 19 11.48 9.89 18.79
N PRO A 20 11.37 10.09 20.12
CA PRO A 20 10.32 9.48 20.95
C PRO A 20 8.90 9.60 20.37
N SER A 21 8.62 10.71 19.66
CA SER A 21 7.34 10.92 18.96
C SER A 21 7.07 9.93 17.81
N ARG A 22 8.10 9.37 17.20
CA ARG A 22 7.96 8.38 16.12
C ARG A 22 7.56 7.02 16.68
N MET A 23 8.17 6.59 17.77
CA MET A 23 7.79 5.35 18.45
C MET A 23 6.36 5.44 18.99
N ALA A 24 5.98 6.55 19.63
CA ALA A 24 4.61 6.77 20.08
C ALA A 24 3.58 6.74 18.93
N ASN A 25 3.95 7.17 17.72
CA ASN A 25 3.09 7.03 16.54
C ASN A 25 2.97 5.58 16.09
N LEU A 26 4.06 4.81 16.07
CA LEU A 26 4.03 3.38 15.76
C LEU A 26 3.18 2.60 16.76
N ASP A 27 3.26 2.94 18.05
CA ASP A 27 2.44 2.33 19.09
C ASP A 27 0.94 2.58 18.85
N ARG A 28 0.56 3.82 18.52
CA ARG A 28 -0.83 4.15 18.17
C ARG A 28 -1.32 3.40 16.93
N ILE A 29 -0.46 3.30 15.92
CA ILE A 29 -0.77 2.53 14.71
C ILE A 29 -0.94 1.06 15.09
N ALA A 30 -0.02 0.47 15.85
CA ALA A 30 -0.13 -0.92 16.29
C ALA A 30 -1.43 -1.19 17.05
N GLN A 31 -1.83 -0.29 17.96
CA GLN A 31 -3.11 -0.38 18.67
C GLN A 31 -4.32 -0.37 17.71
N LEU A 32 -4.30 0.52 16.70
CA LEU A 32 -5.34 0.56 15.67
C LEU A 32 -5.41 -0.75 14.90
N LEU A 33 -4.25 -1.29 14.52
CA LEU A 33 -4.14 -2.50 13.71
C LEU A 33 -4.64 -3.77 14.42
N CYS A 34 -4.73 -3.77 15.75
CA CYS A 34 -5.28 -4.90 16.51
C CYS A 34 -6.72 -5.29 16.11
N ALA A 35 -7.49 -4.37 15.53
CA ALA A 35 -8.87 -4.59 15.12
C ALA A 35 -9.02 -5.28 13.75
N TYR A 36 -7.92 -5.52 13.02
CA TYR A 36 -7.96 -6.01 11.64
C TYR A 36 -7.25 -7.36 11.51
N ASP A 37 -7.75 -8.22 10.59
CA ASP A 37 -7.18 -9.53 10.29
C ASP A 37 -6.08 -9.46 9.23
N VAL A 38 -6.22 -8.53 8.27
CA VAL A 38 -5.27 -8.32 7.17
C VAL A 38 -5.03 -6.82 6.99
N VAL A 39 -3.78 -6.42 6.89
CA VAL A 39 -3.36 -5.02 6.73
C VAL A 39 -2.37 -4.90 5.59
N GLY A 40 -2.65 -4.02 4.64
CA GLY A 40 -1.73 -3.60 3.60
C GLY A 40 -1.00 -2.31 4.01
N LEU A 41 0.31 -2.31 3.88
CA LEU A 41 1.17 -1.17 4.18
C LEU A 41 1.93 -0.75 2.91
N GLN A 42 2.03 0.57 2.67
CA GLN A 42 2.82 1.15 1.59
C GLN A 42 3.88 2.07 2.16
N GLU A 43 4.99 2.21 1.41
CA GLU A 43 6.12 3.07 1.77
C GLU A 43 6.73 2.81 3.17
N VAL A 44 6.56 1.59 3.68
CA VAL A 44 7.14 1.19 4.96
C VAL A 44 8.65 1.00 4.85
N ASP A 45 9.36 1.39 5.89
CA ASP A 45 10.80 1.25 5.97
C ASP A 45 11.17 -0.08 6.63
N ALA A 46 11.93 -0.88 5.92
CA ALA A 46 12.40 -2.19 6.37
C ALA A 46 13.67 -2.13 7.27
N GLY A 47 14.00 -0.97 7.82
CA GLY A 47 15.15 -0.82 8.74
C GLY A 47 16.35 -0.12 8.13
N SER A 48 16.13 0.99 7.44
CA SER A 48 17.18 1.87 6.91
C SER A 48 17.70 2.86 7.97
N LEU A 49 18.76 3.60 7.62
CA LEU A 49 19.28 4.73 8.39
C LEU A 49 18.19 5.77 8.69
N ARG A 50 17.24 5.94 7.77
CA ARG A 50 16.13 6.89 7.89
C ARG A 50 15.15 6.51 9.01
N SER A 51 14.96 5.23 9.28
CA SER A 51 14.12 4.73 10.38
C SER A 51 14.89 4.49 11.67
N GLY A 52 16.20 4.84 11.72
CA GLY A 52 17.08 4.50 12.83
C GLY A 52 17.27 2.98 12.96
N PHE A 53 17.30 2.27 11.84
CA PHE A 53 17.38 0.80 11.74
C PHE A 53 16.18 0.05 12.33
N VAL A 54 15.10 0.74 12.68
CA VAL A 54 13.85 0.08 13.10
C VAL A 54 13.13 -0.47 11.87
N ASN A 55 12.95 -1.77 11.82
CA ASN A 55 12.06 -2.41 10.86
C ASN A 55 10.60 -2.15 11.30
N GLN A 56 9.96 -1.17 10.66
CA GLN A 56 8.62 -0.74 11.00
C GLN A 56 7.58 -1.85 10.80
N VAL A 57 7.74 -2.65 9.75
CA VAL A 57 6.84 -3.78 9.44
C VAL A 57 6.85 -4.79 10.57
N LYS A 58 8.06 -5.21 10.98
CA LYS A 58 8.21 -6.17 12.09
C LYS A 58 7.71 -5.59 13.40
N TYR A 59 8.02 -4.32 13.68
CA TYR A 59 7.56 -3.65 14.91
C TYR A 59 6.03 -3.65 14.99
N LEU A 60 5.34 -3.26 13.91
CA LEU A 60 3.88 -3.24 13.86
C LEU A 60 3.29 -4.65 13.99
N ALA A 61 3.89 -5.64 13.34
CA ALA A 61 3.44 -7.03 13.42
C ALA A 61 3.52 -7.58 14.85
N ASP A 62 4.67 -7.41 15.50
CA ASP A 62 4.93 -7.92 16.85
C ASP A 62 3.98 -7.26 17.87
N ASN A 63 3.77 -5.94 17.78
CA ASN A 63 2.94 -5.19 18.74
C ASN A 63 1.44 -5.28 18.47
N ALA A 64 1.01 -5.57 17.23
CA ALA A 64 -0.40 -5.77 16.89
C ALA A 64 -0.79 -7.26 16.81
N GLY A 65 0.14 -8.19 17.03
CA GLY A 65 -0.11 -9.63 17.10
C GLY A 65 -0.41 -10.28 15.76
N PHE A 66 0.28 -9.87 14.68
CA PHE A 66 0.21 -10.54 13.38
C PHE A 66 1.23 -11.67 13.29
N ASN A 67 0.76 -12.87 12.92
CA ASN A 67 1.60 -14.06 12.82
C ASN A 67 2.33 -14.17 11.48
N TYR A 68 1.79 -13.55 10.43
CA TYR A 68 2.30 -13.63 9.08
C TYR A 68 2.65 -12.24 8.56
N VAL A 69 3.89 -12.09 8.11
CA VAL A 69 4.47 -10.81 7.66
C VAL A 69 5.14 -11.05 6.33
N PHE A 70 4.77 -10.25 5.33
CA PHE A 70 5.36 -10.30 4.01
C PHE A 70 5.68 -8.89 3.54
N ASP A 71 6.88 -8.68 3.06
CA ASP A 71 7.31 -7.41 2.53
C ASP A 71 7.95 -7.57 1.14
N GLN A 72 7.53 -6.70 0.23
CA GLN A 72 8.12 -6.55 -1.08
C GLN A 72 9.02 -5.32 -1.08
N SER A 73 10.33 -5.53 -1.10
CA SER A 73 11.31 -4.46 -1.17
C SER A 73 11.41 -3.94 -2.61
N ASN A 74 10.61 -2.94 -2.94
CA ASN A 74 10.50 -2.41 -4.30
C ASN A 74 11.66 -1.49 -4.70
N ARG A 75 12.36 -0.86 -3.74
CA ARG A 75 13.42 0.09 -4.01
C ARG A 75 14.49 0.05 -2.92
N LYS A 76 15.72 -0.32 -3.32
CA LYS A 76 16.92 -0.21 -2.48
C LYS A 76 17.75 0.97 -2.94
N ILE A 77 17.95 1.96 -2.09
CA ILE A 77 18.85 3.09 -2.32
C ILE A 77 19.99 2.95 -1.30
N GLY A 78 20.86 1.97 -1.52
CA GLY A 78 21.94 1.62 -0.59
C GLY A 78 21.40 1.32 0.82
N MET A 79 22.14 1.77 1.85
CA MET A 79 21.72 1.67 3.26
C MET A 79 20.81 2.82 3.72
N ILE A 80 20.49 3.78 2.83
CA ILE A 80 19.86 5.04 3.20
C ILE A 80 18.33 4.93 3.21
N SER A 81 17.73 4.16 2.29
CA SER A 81 16.28 4.05 2.17
C SER A 81 15.87 2.73 1.53
N GLN A 82 14.94 2.01 2.16
CA GLN A 82 14.39 0.77 1.65
C GLN A 82 12.87 0.83 1.85
N HIS A 83 12.15 1.18 0.78
CA HIS A 83 10.71 1.30 0.79
C HIS A 83 10.05 0.20 -0.03
N GLY A 84 8.96 -0.34 0.48
CA GLY A 84 8.22 -1.40 -0.19
C GLY A 84 6.76 -1.44 0.23
N ASN A 85 6.04 -2.37 -0.39
CA ASN A 85 4.73 -2.80 0.05
C ASN A 85 4.90 -3.89 1.10
N ALA A 86 4.01 -3.95 2.09
CA ALA A 86 3.98 -5.05 3.02
C ALA A 86 2.53 -5.48 3.31
N LEU A 87 2.37 -6.74 3.71
CA LEU A 87 1.12 -7.28 4.23
C LEU A 87 1.37 -7.92 5.58
N LEU A 88 0.53 -7.57 6.53
CA LEU A 88 0.43 -8.23 7.82
C LEU A 88 -0.86 -9.05 7.84
N SER A 89 -0.81 -10.28 8.32
CA SER A 89 -1.99 -11.15 8.39
C SER A 89 -2.02 -12.00 9.65
N ARG A 90 -3.22 -12.20 10.19
CA ARG A 90 -3.50 -13.20 11.22
C ARG A 90 -3.82 -14.57 10.60
N ILE A 91 -4.28 -14.55 9.35
CA ILE A 91 -4.69 -15.73 8.59
C ILE A 91 -3.48 -16.23 7.81
N GLN A 92 -3.24 -17.54 7.81
CA GLN A 92 -2.16 -18.15 7.06
C GLN A 92 -2.41 -18.07 5.55
N PRO A 93 -1.52 -17.42 4.78
CA PRO A 93 -1.61 -17.42 3.34
C PRO A 93 -1.29 -18.80 2.74
N ALA A 94 -1.94 -19.10 1.62
CA ALA A 94 -1.67 -20.30 0.83
C ALA A 94 -0.54 -20.10 -0.19
N ALA A 95 -0.36 -18.86 -0.69
CA ALA A 95 0.71 -18.49 -1.60
C ALA A 95 0.97 -17.00 -1.60
N ILE A 96 2.17 -16.60 -2.03
CA ILE A 96 2.59 -15.22 -2.18
C ILE A 96 3.30 -15.09 -3.51
N THR A 97 2.95 -14.06 -4.27
CA THR A 97 3.53 -13.78 -5.58
C THR A 97 3.86 -12.31 -5.70
N GLU A 98 5.02 -12.01 -6.25
CA GLU A 98 5.44 -10.63 -6.53
C GLU A 98 5.44 -10.35 -8.02
N TYR A 99 4.81 -9.24 -8.41
CA TYR A 99 4.82 -8.77 -9.79
C TYR A 99 5.50 -7.43 -9.89
N LYS A 100 6.26 -7.22 -10.96
CA LYS A 100 6.79 -5.89 -11.31
C LYS A 100 5.74 -5.13 -12.10
N LEU A 101 5.42 -3.92 -11.66
CA LEU A 101 4.55 -3.04 -12.41
C LEU A 101 5.29 -2.45 -13.63
N PRO A 102 4.61 -2.35 -14.79
CA PRO A 102 5.19 -1.71 -15.96
C PRO A 102 5.47 -0.23 -15.70
N GLY A 103 6.59 0.29 -16.23
CA GLY A 103 6.94 1.70 -16.10
C GLY A 103 8.41 1.99 -16.28
N LEU A 104 8.75 3.28 -16.49
CA LEU A 104 10.13 3.74 -16.67
C LEU A 104 10.89 3.87 -15.34
N ILE A 105 10.16 4.06 -14.24
CA ILE A 105 10.74 4.21 -12.91
C ILE A 105 10.74 2.83 -12.24
N PRO A 106 11.91 2.22 -12.00
CA PRO A 106 12.01 0.93 -11.33
C PRO A 106 11.54 1.05 -9.87
N GLY A 107 11.12 -0.09 -9.31
CA GLY A 107 10.82 -0.20 -7.87
C GLY A 107 9.35 0.02 -7.51
N ARG A 108 8.43 -0.26 -8.45
CA ARG A 108 7.01 -0.42 -8.13
C ARG A 108 6.57 -1.83 -8.47
N GLY A 109 5.77 -2.43 -7.58
CA GLY A 109 5.32 -3.80 -7.72
C GLY A 109 3.94 -4.01 -7.12
N VAL A 110 3.40 -5.19 -7.38
CA VAL A 110 2.23 -5.74 -6.70
C VAL A 110 2.69 -6.90 -5.84
N LEU A 111 2.32 -6.88 -4.58
CA LEU A 111 2.42 -8.02 -3.68
C LEU A 111 1.06 -8.70 -3.65
N GLU A 112 0.95 -9.87 -4.23
CA GLU A 112 -0.24 -10.70 -4.17
C GLU A 112 -0.11 -11.73 -3.07
N VAL A 113 -1.11 -11.80 -2.20
CA VAL A 113 -1.24 -12.80 -1.15
C VAL A 113 -2.54 -13.54 -1.34
N ARG A 114 -2.45 -14.85 -1.55
CA ARG A 114 -3.60 -15.73 -1.75
C ARG A 114 -3.97 -16.45 -0.47
N PHE A 115 -5.25 -16.42 -0.13
CA PHE A 115 -5.85 -17.17 0.96
C PHE A 115 -6.80 -18.23 0.41
N GLY A 116 -6.67 -19.46 0.91
CA GLY A 116 -7.45 -20.60 0.41
C GLY A 116 -6.95 -21.17 -0.91
N ALA A 117 -7.79 -21.97 -1.58
CA ALA A 117 -7.42 -22.68 -2.81
C ALA A 117 -8.60 -22.82 -3.78
N GLY A 118 -8.31 -23.10 -5.04
CA GLY A 118 -9.28 -23.31 -6.10
C GLY A 118 -10.07 -22.06 -6.45
N ALA A 119 -11.30 -22.22 -6.94
CA ALA A 119 -12.14 -21.13 -7.41
C ALA A 119 -12.60 -20.16 -6.29
N ASN A 120 -12.54 -20.59 -5.02
CA ASN A 120 -12.92 -19.81 -3.86
C ASN A 120 -11.72 -19.13 -3.18
N ALA A 121 -10.55 -19.16 -3.79
CA ALA A 121 -9.40 -18.46 -3.26
C ALA A 121 -9.62 -16.94 -3.27
N LEU A 122 -9.28 -16.29 -2.15
CA LEU A 122 -9.24 -14.84 -2.05
C LEU A 122 -7.84 -14.35 -2.42
N HIS A 123 -7.77 -13.45 -3.37
CA HIS A 123 -6.53 -12.78 -3.79
C HIS A 123 -6.50 -11.35 -3.25
N VAL A 124 -5.54 -11.06 -2.38
CA VAL A 124 -5.31 -9.73 -1.83
C VAL A 124 -4.06 -9.14 -2.47
N LEU A 125 -4.23 -8.02 -3.17
CA LEU A 125 -3.16 -7.34 -3.90
C LEU A 125 -2.83 -6.02 -3.21
N ILE A 126 -1.58 -5.87 -2.78
CA ILE A 126 -1.05 -4.63 -2.20
C ILE A 126 -0.17 -3.96 -3.24
N LEU A 127 -0.41 -2.68 -3.50
CA LEU A 127 0.31 -1.96 -4.54
C LEU A 127 0.43 -0.46 -4.26
N HIS A 128 1.35 0.19 -4.96
CA HIS A 128 1.50 1.63 -4.97
C HIS A 128 1.76 2.09 -6.42
N MET A 129 0.78 2.74 -7.01
CA MET A 129 0.78 3.14 -8.43
C MET A 129 1.64 4.37 -8.72
N ALA A 130 1.94 4.60 -10.00
CA ALA A 130 2.73 5.73 -10.43
C ALA A 130 1.99 7.07 -10.20
N LEU A 131 2.73 8.10 -9.81
CA LEU A 131 2.21 9.48 -9.69
C LEU A 131 1.76 10.03 -11.04
N GLY A 132 2.52 9.71 -12.12
CA GLY A 132 2.24 10.22 -13.46
C GLY A 132 1.13 9.42 -14.15
N ARG A 133 0.14 10.12 -14.73
CA ARG A 133 -1.04 9.53 -15.38
C ARG A 133 -0.68 8.48 -16.45
N ARG A 134 0.31 8.74 -17.32
CA ARG A 134 0.70 7.79 -18.38
C ARG A 134 1.25 6.47 -17.81
N GLY A 135 2.06 6.55 -16.76
CA GLY A 135 2.58 5.37 -16.07
C GLY A 135 1.46 4.59 -15.38
N ARG A 136 0.57 5.31 -14.70
CA ARG A 136 -0.57 4.75 -13.99
C ARG A 136 -1.56 4.03 -14.91
N LEU A 137 -1.87 4.58 -16.09
CA LEU A 137 -2.73 3.91 -17.07
C LEU A 137 -2.18 2.54 -17.48
N ARG A 138 -0.88 2.45 -17.82
CA ARG A 138 -0.24 1.15 -18.14
C ARG A 138 -0.30 0.17 -16.98
N GLN A 139 -0.15 0.67 -15.75
CA GLN A 139 -0.22 -0.15 -14.54
C GLN A 139 -1.65 -0.62 -14.27
N PHE A 140 -2.66 0.19 -14.58
CA PHE A 140 -4.06 -0.19 -14.49
C PHE A 140 -4.45 -1.24 -15.53
N GLU A 141 -3.95 -1.14 -16.75
CA GLU A 141 -4.11 -2.17 -17.78
C GLU A 141 -3.52 -3.51 -17.32
N PHE A 142 -2.29 -3.47 -16.79
CA PHE A 142 -1.64 -4.64 -16.23
C PHE A 142 -2.44 -5.24 -15.06
N LEU A 143 -2.93 -4.40 -14.13
CA LEU A 143 -3.73 -4.86 -13.00
C LEU A 143 -5.04 -5.49 -13.45
N ALA A 144 -5.75 -4.86 -14.39
CA ALA A 144 -7.00 -5.40 -14.93
C ALA A 144 -6.81 -6.77 -15.59
N GLU A 145 -5.71 -6.95 -16.31
CA GLU A 145 -5.36 -8.25 -16.91
C GLU A 145 -5.02 -9.29 -15.83
N LEU A 146 -4.24 -8.89 -14.84
CA LEU A 146 -3.81 -9.78 -13.75
C LEU A 146 -5.01 -10.35 -12.97
N VAL A 147 -6.02 -9.52 -12.68
CA VAL A 147 -7.16 -9.94 -11.84
C VAL A 147 -8.33 -10.53 -12.63
N ARG A 148 -8.25 -10.56 -13.96
CA ARG A 148 -9.35 -10.97 -14.85
C ARG A 148 -9.96 -12.32 -14.50
N GLU A 149 -9.12 -13.29 -14.16
CA GLU A 149 -9.51 -14.68 -13.90
C GLU A 149 -9.78 -14.95 -12.41
N TYR A 150 -9.63 -13.96 -11.54
CA TYR A 150 -9.83 -14.16 -10.12
C TYR A 150 -11.28 -13.93 -9.72
N GLY A 151 -11.89 -14.91 -9.03
CA GLY A 151 -13.26 -14.83 -8.53
C GLY A 151 -13.42 -13.85 -7.37
N TYR A 152 -12.50 -13.90 -6.41
CA TYR A 152 -12.52 -13.06 -5.21
C TYR A 152 -11.24 -12.27 -5.11
N VAL A 153 -11.34 -10.94 -5.24
CA VAL A 153 -10.19 -10.02 -5.25
C VAL A 153 -10.42 -8.85 -4.32
N ILE A 154 -9.41 -8.53 -3.55
CA ILE A 154 -9.26 -7.25 -2.86
C ILE A 154 -7.98 -6.60 -3.38
N VAL A 155 -8.09 -5.39 -3.93
CA VAL A 155 -6.95 -4.55 -4.31
C VAL A 155 -6.89 -3.39 -3.34
N MET A 156 -5.76 -3.20 -2.67
CA MET A 156 -5.61 -2.11 -1.72
C MET A 156 -4.26 -1.40 -1.88
N GLY A 157 -4.28 -0.09 -1.69
CA GLY A 157 -3.08 0.74 -1.71
C GLY A 157 -3.28 2.14 -2.25
N ASP A 158 -2.16 2.84 -2.42
CA ASP A 158 -2.12 4.16 -3.01
C ASP A 158 -2.20 4.06 -4.54
N LEU A 159 -3.37 4.37 -5.09
CA LEU A 159 -3.62 4.37 -6.54
C LEU A 159 -3.28 5.71 -7.19
N ASN A 160 -2.90 6.73 -6.40
CA ASN A 160 -2.49 8.05 -6.87
C ASN A 160 -3.52 8.74 -7.79
N CYS A 161 -4.79 8.41 -7.68
CA CYS A 161 -5.88 9.06 -8.39
C CYS A 161 -7.18 9.01 -7.59
N GLY A 162 -8.09 9.96 -7.82
CA GLY A 162 -9.37 10.02 -7.15
C GLY A 162 -10.38 8.99 -7.67
N SER A 163 -11.36 8.62 -6.85
CA SER A 163 -12.44 7.67 -7.19
C SER A 163 -13.26 8.09 -8.41
N ASP A 164 -13.42 9.39 -8.62
CA ASP A 164 -14.20 9.96 -9.72
C ASP A 164 -13.40 10.15 -11.01
N SER A 165 -12.09 9.91 -10.99
CA SER A 165 -11.22 10.08 -12.15
C SER A 165 -11.63 9.14 -13.31
N PRO A 166 -11.50 9.60 -14.58
CA PRO A 166 -11.81 8.74 -15.73
C PRO A 166 -10.99 7.46 -15.77
N GLU A 167 -9.74 7.52 -15.31
CA GLU A 167 -8.85 6.36 -15.25
C GLU A 167 -9.26 5.35 -14.19
N MET A 168 -9.76 5.80 -13.02
CA MET A 168 -10.31 4.91 -12.00
C MET A 168 -11.58 4.21 -12.51
N LYS A 169 -12.49 4.96 -13.12
CA LYS A 169 -13.71 4.39 -13.72
C LYS A 169 -13.39 3.34 -14.77
N ALA A 170 -12.37 3.59 -15.61
CA ALA A 170 -11.90 2.62 -16.60
C ALA A 170 -11.33 1.35 -15.95
N LEU A 171 -10.52 1.48 -14.90
CA LEU A 171 -9.99 0.36 -14.13
C LEU A 171 -11.13 -0.48 -13.52
N LEU A 172 -12.07 0.16 -12.81
CA LEU A 172 -13.17 -0.52 -12.15
C LEU A 172 -14.00 -1.34 -13.15
N ALA A 173 -14.29 -0.78 -14.33
CA ALA A 173 -15.01 -1.45 -15.38
C ALA A 173 -14.23 -2.63 -15.99
N ALA A 174 -12.94 -2.43 -16.33
CA ALA A 174 -12.10 -3.44 -16.97
C ALA A 174 -11.80 -4.62 -16.04
N ALA A 175 -11.54 -4.35 -14.76
CA ALA A 175 -11.20 -5.34 -13.74
C ALA A 175 -12.44 -5.92 -13.01
N ARG A 176 -13.65 -5.44 -13.30
CA ARG A 176 -14.89 -5.81 -12.60
C ARG A 176 -14.80 -5.60 -11.08
N LEU A 177 -14.14 -4.52 -10.70
CA LEU A 177 -13.99 -4.11 -9.31
C LEU A 177 -14.98 -2.99 -8.96
N ARG A 178 -15.24 -2.83 -7.67
CA ARG A 178 -15.98 -1.70 -7.13
C ARG A 178 -15.20 -1.08 -5.97
N ASP A 179 -15.37 0.22 -5.76
CA ASP A 179 -14.91 0.94 -4.57
C ASP A 179 -16.07 0.93 -3.54
N PRO A 180 -15.94 0.21 -2.41
CA PRO A 180 -16.98 0.17 -1.39
C PRO A 180 -17.05 1.44 -0.53
N SER A 181 -16.04 2.32 -0.61
CA SER A 181 -15.91 3.50 0.23
C SER A 181 -15.51 4.75 -0.56
N PRO A 182 -16.27 5.11 -1.61
CA PRO A 182 -15.95 6.29 -2.41
C PRO A 182 -16.06 7.57 -1.57
N GLY A 183 -15.12 8.50 -1.75
CA GLY A 183 -15.10 9.78 -1.04
C GLY A 183 -14.48 9.73 0.35
N LEU A 184 -13.87 8.63 0.74
CA LEU A 184 -13.07 8.54 1.96
C LEU A 184 -11.71 9.21 1.73
N PHE A 185 -11.61 10.49 2.05
CA PHE A 185 -10.40 11.26 1.81
C PHE A 185 -9.23 10.81 2.70
N THR A 186 -8.07 10.62 2.08
CA THR A 186 -6.85 10.11 2.74
C THR A 186 -5.67 11.07 2.64
N PHE A 187 -5.67 12.01 1.70
CA PHE A 187 -4.57 12.92 1.45
C PHE A 187 -5.03 14.39 1.35
N PRO A 188 -4.22 15.36 1.85
CA PRO A 188 -3.05 15.20 2.72
C PRO A 188 -3.44 14.86 4.16
N SER A 189 -2.60 14.16 4.91
CA SER A 189 -2.90 13.60 6.24
C SER A 189 -3.32 14.64 7.30
N TRP A 190 -2.99 15.93 7.12
CA TRP A 190 -3.35 17.00 8.07
C TRP A 190 -4.68 17.70 7.77
N GLN A 191 -5.22 17.56 6.56
CA GLN A 191 -6.51 18.08 6.11
C GLN A 191 -6.91 17.35 4.84
N PRO A 192 -7.41 16.10 4.97
CA PRO A 192 -7.73 15.28 3.80
C PRO A 192 -8.81 15.93 2.94
N ASP A 193 -8.53 16.08 1.63
CA ASP A 193 -9.43 16.62 0.62
C ASP A 193 -9.46 15.76 -0.66
N ARG A 194 -8.63 14.70 -0.72
CA ARG A 194 -8.53 13.76 -1.83
C ARG A 194 -8.46 12.33 -1.32
N GLN A 195 -9.09 11.43 -2.02
CA GLN A 195 -8.93 9.99 -1.85
C GLN A 195 -7.86 9.51 -2.84
N LEU A 196 -6.72 9.05 -2.35
CA LEU A 196 -5.64 8.46 -3.16
C LEU A 196 -5.42 7.00 -2.80
N ASP A 197 -5.73 6.65 -1.56
CA ASP A 197 -5.70 5.29 -1.05
C ASP A 197 -7.08 4.64 -1.21
N HIS A 198 -7.10 3.43 -1.73
CA HIS A 198 -8.33 2.72 -2.05
C HIS A 198 -8.29 1.28 -1.58
N ILE A 199 -9.46 0.75 -1.27
CA ILE A 199 -9.71 -0.69 -1.15
C ILE A 199 -10.79 -1.02 -2.18
N LEU A 200 -10.40 -1.68 -3.25
CA LEU A 200 -11.30 -2.12 -4.31
C LEU A 200 -11.59 -3.60 -4.17
N VAL A 201 -12.80 -4.01 -4.43
CA VAL A 201 -13.22 -5.41 -4.27
C VAL A 201 -13.92 -5.92 -5.51
N SER A 202 -13.80 -7.22 -5.78
CA SER A 202 -14.59 -7.87 -6.83
C SER A 202 -16.07 -7.87 -6.49
N SER A 203 -16.93 -7.94 -7.51
CA SER A 203 -18.39 -7.98 -7.35
C SER A 203 -18.89 -9.18 -6.53
N SER A 204 -18.05 -10.19 -6.35
CA SER A 204 -18.37 -11.41 -5.60
C SER A 204 -18.18 -11.27 -4.08
N ILE A 205 -17.59 -10.14 -3.60
CA ILE A 205 -17.37 -9.83 -2.17
C ILE A 205 -18.44 -8.88 -1.61
#